data_5573bec5422ef15ee208b0cbef04d814
#
_entry.id   5573bec5422ef15ee208b0cbef04d814
#
_cell.length_a   1.000
_cell.length_b   1.000
_cell.length_c   1.000
_cell.angle_alpha   90.00
_cell.angle_beta   90.00
_cell.angle_gamma   90.00
#
_symmetry.space_group_name_H-M   'P 1'
#
loop_
_entity.id
_entity.type
_entity.pdbx_description
1 polymer ?
#
loop_
_entity_poly.entity_id
_entity_poly.type
_entity_poly.pdbx_seq_one_letter_code
_entity_poly.pdbx_strand_id
1 'polypeptide(L)'
;MPTPITPAMITALMTGYRSDFQAGMSMAPSQYKKIAMTVPSTSKSNTYGWLGQFPQFREWIGSRVIEKMKAYGYAIVNKTFEGTVAINRDDFEDDNLGIYSPLFQEMGRAAAAQPDELVFAALRDGINAACYDGQNFFDTEHPVYPKVDGSGDAQMVSNMFVAKTGSVGAQADYSGPAWYLLDCSRAIKPLIYQDRRKAELVAQTKVDEGRAFTDNEFVFGASARRNVGYGFWQMAYMMQSPLTLDALWHGWSAMREFTADG
;
A
#
# COMPACT_ATOMS: atom_id res chain seq x y z
N MET A 1 19.54 -48.43 0.72
CA MET A 1 20.43 -47.32 1.10
C MET A 1 19.76 -46.05 0.65
N PRO A 2 19.66 -45.03 1.47
CA PRO A 2 19.15 -43.73 1.01
C PRO A 2 20.03 -43.22 -0.13
N THR A 3 19.39 -42.74 -1.19
CA THR A 3 20.09 -42.19 -2.35
C THR A 3 20.67 -40.84 -1.95
N PRO A 4 22.00 -40.63 -2.03
CA PRO A 4 22.56 -39.33 -1.64
C PRO A 4 21.97 -38.23 -2.52
N ILE A 5 21.61 -37.11 -1.90
CA ILE A 5 21.05 -35.98 -2.63
C ILE A 5 22.08 -35.41 -3.62
N THR A 6 21.69 -35.32 -4.87
CA THR A 6 22.54 -34.78 -5.92
C THR A 6 22.20 -33.30 -6.18
N PRO A 7 23.14 -32.50 -6.71
CA PRO A 7 22.82 -31.13 -7.12
C PRO A 7 21.66 -31.05 -8.12
N ALA A 8 21.46 -32.07 -8.93
CA ALA A 8 20.33 -32.14 -9.86
C ALA A 8 18.99 -32.33 -9.14
N MET A 9 18.95 -33.14 -8.09
CA MET A 9 17.75 -33.31 -7.25
C MET A 9 17.40 -32.01 -6.51
N ILE A 10 18.39 -31.34 -5.92
CA ILE A 10 18.18 -30.03 -5.28
C ILE A 10 17.59 -29.02 -6.28
N THR A 11 18.11 -28.99 -7.51
CA THR A 11 17.61 -28.10 -8.56
C THR A 11 16.16 -28.43 -8.95
N ALA A 12 15.80 -29.69 -9.03
CA ALA A 12 14.44 -30.14 -9.35
C ALA A 12 13.45 -29.74 -8.23
N LEU A 13 13.80 -30.00 -6.96
CA LEU A 13 13.00 -29.60 -5.80
C LEU A 13 12.84 -28.08 -5.72
N MET A 14 13.90 -27.32 -5.97
CA MET A 14 13.84 -25.85 -6.04
C MET A 14 12.89 -25.35 -7.12
N THR A 15 12.84 -26.02 -8.25
CA THR A 15 11.90 -25.69 -9.32
C THR A 15 10.45 -25.95 -8.87
N GLY A 16 10.21 -27.06 -8.18
CA GLY A 16 8.92 -27.38 -7.56
C GLY A 16 8.49 -26.31 -6.54
N TYR A 17 9.34 -25.98 -5.58
CA TYR A 17 9.03 -24.99 -4.54
C TYR A 17 8.83 -23.56 -5.08
N ARG A 18 9.55 -23.18 -6.15
CA ARG A 18 9.26 -21.93 -6.86
C ARG A 18 7.88 -21.95 -7.52
N SER A 19 7.50 -23.09 -8.10
CA SER A 19 6.15 -23.26 -8.65
C SER A 19 5.08 -23.18 -7.58
N ASP A 20 5.30 -23.82 -6.43
CA ASP A 20 4.40 -23.77 -5.27
C ASP A 20 4.26 -22.35 -4.72
N PHE A 21 5.38 -21.64 -4.59
CA PHE A 21 5.37 -20.23 -4.19
C PHE A 21 4.55 -19.35 -5.15
N GLN A 22 4.71 -19.54 -6.46
CA GLN A 22 3.94 -18.82 -7.48
C GLN A 22 2.45 -19.20 -7.45
N ALA A 23 2.14 -20.47 -7.24
CA ALA A 23 0.77 -20.92 -7.05
C ALA A 23 0.14 -20.24 -5.82
N GLY A 24 0.85 -20.22 -4.70
CA GLY A 24 0.43 -19.51 -3.49
C GLY A 24 0.21 -18.02 -3.73
N MET A 25 1.10 -17.35 -4.46
CA MET A 25 0.92 -15.94 -4.82
C MET A 25 -0.36 -15.67 -5.61
N SER A 26 -0.82 -16.62 -6.42
CA SER A 26 -2.06 -16.48 -7.20
C SER A 26 -3.33 -16.76 -6.40
N MET A 27 -3.22 -17.40 -5.22
CA MET A 27 -4.37 -17.72 -4.36
C MET A 27 -4.85 -16.54 -3.51
N ALA A 28 -4.00 -15.54 -3.25
CA ALA A 28 -4.37 -14.42 -2.40
C ALA A 28 -5.34 -13.48 -3.13
N PRO A 29 -6.56 -13.23 -2.58
CA PRO A 29 -7.43 -12.20 -3.13
C PRO A 29 -6.79 -10.84 -2.91
N SER A 30 -6.79 -10.00 -3.95
CA SER A 30 -6.20 -8.67 -3.88
C SER A 30 -7.27 -7.59 -4.08
N GLN A 31 -7.41 -6.71 -3.10
CA GLN A 31 -8.38 -5.61 -3.09
C GLN A 31 -7.72 -4.22 -3.16
N TYR A 32 -6.44 -4.11 -2.81
CA TYR A 32 -5.75 -2.83 -2.71
C TYR A 32 -5.83 -1.99 -3.99
N LYS A 33 -5.85 -2.63 -5.16
CA LYS A 33 -5.97 -1.96 -6.47
C LYS A 33 -7.28 -1.21 -6.66
N LYS A 34 -8.30 -1.49 -5.84
CA LYS A 34 -9.56 -0.75 -5.88
C LYS A 34 -9.39 0.66 -5.30
N ILE A 35 -8.55 0.81 -4.26
CA ILE A 35 -8.40 2.05 -3.49
C ILE A 35 -7.01 2.70 -3.62
N ALA A 36 -6.03 1.98 -4.17
CA ALA A 36 -4.67 2.47 -4.39
C ALA A 36 -4.27 2.37 -5.86
N MET A 37 -3.61 3.41 -6.37
CA MET A 37 -2.93 3.34 -7.65
C MET A 37 -1.58 2.67 -7.47
N THR A 38 -1.18 1.82 -8.43
CA THR A 38 0.14 1.17 -8.41
C THR A 38 1.13 1.99 -9.23
N VAL A 39 2.22 2.41 -8.60
CA VAL A 39 3.31 3.16 -9.24
C VAL A 39 4.60 2.34 -9.20
N PRO A 40 5.21 2.06 -10.35
CA PRO A 40 6.52 1.41 -10.37
C PRO A 40 7.59 2.35 -9.82
N SER A 41 8.58 1.81 -9.12
CA SER A 41 9.70 2.56 -8.58
C SER A 41 11.03 1.96 -9.03
N THR A 42 11.99 2.83 -9.36
CA THR A 42 13.36 2.44 -9.74
C THR A 42 14.42 2.97 -8.79
N SER A 43 14.02 3.80 -7.81
CA SER A 43 14.93 4.47 -6.87
C SER A 43 14.63 4.10 -5.41
N LYS A 44 15.43 4.63 -4.47
CA LYS A 44 15.19 4.47 -3.03
C LYS A 44 13.86 5.10 -2.61
N SER A 45 13.49 6.22 -3.25
CA SER A 45 12.23 6.94 -3.02
C SER A 45 11.75 7.57 -4.32
N ASN A 46 10.44 7.71 -4.48
CA ASN A 46 9.85 8.52 -5.54
C ASN A 46 9.23 9.77 -4.94
N THR A 47 9.46 10.92 -5.59
CA THR A 47 8.84 12.20 -5.23
C THR A 47 7.64 12.46 -6.13
N TYR A 48 6.52 12.84 -5.55
CA TYR A 48 5.23 13.05 -6.21
C TYR A 48 4.89 14.54 -6.24
N GLY A 49 5.68 15.33 -6.98
CA GLY A 49 5.53 16.79 -7.06
C GLY A 49 4.26 17.29 -7.75
N TRP A 50 3.50 16.38 -8.38
CA TRP A 50 2.24 16.69 -9.04
C TRP A 50 1.00 16.57 -8.13
N LEU A 51 1.16 16.09 -6.90
CA LEU A 51 0.06 16.04 -5.94
C LEU A 51 -0.41 17.45 -5.59
N GLY A 52 -1.72 17.59 -5.35
CA GLY A 52 -2.37 18.88 -5.08
C GLY A 52 -2.81 19.62 -6.34
N GLN A 53 -2.59 19.08 -7.54
CA GLN A 53 -2.85 19.77 -8.79
C GLN A 53 -3.89 19.03 -9.64
N PHE A 54 -4.97 19.72 -9.99
CA PHE A 54 -6.01 19.24 -10.90
C PHE A 54 -6.07 20.16 -12.11
N PRO A 55 -5.32 19.88 -13.21
CA PRO A 55 -5.40 20.70 -14.41
C PRO A 55 -6.83 20.67 -14.96
N GLN A 56 -7.44 21.84 -15.12
CA GLN A 56 -8.77 21.99 -15.65
C GLN A 56 -8.74 22.41 -17.12
N PHE A 57 -9.70 21.92 -17.89
CA PHE A 57 -9.92 22.42 -19.26
C PHE A 57 -10.81 23.66 -19.20
N ARG A 58 -10.43 24.68 -19.96
CA ARG A 58 -11.22 25.88 -20.17
C ARG A 58 -11.32 26.18 -21.65
N GLU A 59 -12.28 26.99 -22.02
CA GLU A 59 -12.38 27.49 -23.38
C GLU A 59 -11.13 28.31 -23.75
N TRP A 60 -10.57 28.00 -24.92
CA TRP A 60 -9.39 28.69 -25.38
C TRP A 60 -9.77 30.01 -26.08
N ILE A 61 -9.70 31.11 -25.35
CA ILE A 61 -9.91 32.48 -25.86
C ILE A 61 -8.61 33.25 -25.72
N GLY A 62 -8.01 33.65 -26.83
CA GLY A 62 -6.74 34.39 -26.85
C GLY A 62 -5.50 33.53 -26.68
N SER A 63 -4.52 34.01 -25.91
CA SER A 63 -3.28 33.27 -25.62
C SER A 63 -3.50 32.14 -24.59
N ARG A 64 -2.70 31.08 -24.68
CA ARG A 64 -2.67 30.05 -23.63
C ARG A 64 -2.27 30.66 -22.29
N VAL A 65 -3.07 30.44 -21.26
CA VAL A 65 -2.69 30.80 -19.89
C VAL A 65 -1.89 29.65 -19.32
N ILE A 66 -0.63 29.92 -18.98
CA ILE A 66 0.28 28.98 -18.32
C ILE A 66 0.14 29.20 -16.83
N GLU A 67 -0.45 28.23 -16.16
CA GLU A 67 -0.54 28.24 -14.69
C GLU A 67 0.76 27.67 -14.12
N LYS A 68 1.40 28.43 -13.24
CA LYS A 68 2.57 27.92 -12.49
C LYS A 68 2.05 27.10 -11.32
N MET A 69 2.37 25.83 -11.37
CA MET A 69 1.91 24.87 -10.38
C MET A 69 2.86 24.84 -9.18
N LYS A 70 2.32 24.77 -7.98
CA LYS A 70 3.09 24.56 -6.76
C LYS A 70 3.57 23.12 -6.72
N ALA A 71 4.88 22.90 -6.64
CA ALA A 71 5.43 21.55 -6.51
C ALA A 71 5.51 21.16 -5.03
N TYR A 72 4.81 20.12 -4.64
CA TYR A 72 4.91 19.53 -3.31
C TYR A 72 6.06 18.52 -3.25
N GLY A 73 6.81 18.55 -2.15
CA GLY A 73 7.96 17.65 -1.94
C GLY A 73 7.60 16.28 -1.36
N TYR A 74 6.35 15.79 -1.55
CA TYR A 74 5.92 14.52 -0.96
C TYR A 74 6.67 13.34 -1.57
N ALA A 75 7.34 12.56 -0.73
CA ALA A 75 8.15 11.42 -1.15
C ALA A 75 7.78 10.15 -0.41
N ILE A 76 7.65 9.04 -1.15
CA ILE A 76 7.44 7.71 -0.58
C ILE A 76 8.77 6.94 -0.66
N VAL A 77 9.31 6.56 0.49
CA VAL A 77 10.56 5.80 0.63
C VAL A 77 10.24 4.31 0.61
N ASN A 78 10.86 3.54 -0.29
CA ASN A 78 10.69 2.09 -0.35
C ASN A 78 11.23 1.39 0.90
N LYS A 79 10.45 0.47 1.46
CA LYS A 79 10.84 -0.43 2.54
C LYS A 79 11.12 -1.83 1.98
N THR A 80 12.04 -2.55 2.60
CA THR A 80 12.31 -3.96 2.27
C THR A 80 11.58 -4.84 3.25
N PHE A 81 10.87 -5.82 2.72
CA PHE A 81 10.18 -6.86 3.47
C PHE A 81 10.76 -8.21 3.08
N GLU A 82 10.85 -9.12 4.00
CA GLU A 82 11.36 -10.45 3.78
C GLU A 82 10.59 -11.49 4.61
N GLY A 83 10.65 -12.73 4.17
CA GLY A 83 10.21 -13.90 4.92
C GLY A 83 11.19 -15.03 4.62
N THR A 84 11.73 -15.65 5.66
CA THR A 84 12.79 -16.66 5.56
C THR A 84 12.42 -17.88 6.39
N VAL A 85 12.66 -19.05 5.83
CA VAL A 85 12.50 -20.34 6.51
C VAL A 85 13.77 -21.16 6.35
N ALA A 86 14.13 -21.93 7.36
CA ALA A 86 15.20 -22.90 7.32
C ALA A 86 14.59 -24.30 7.44
N ILE A 87 15.10 -25.24 6.66
CA ILE A 87 14.71 -26.66 6.67
C ILE A 87 15.98 -27.47 6.93
N ASN A 88 15.91 -28.39 7.89
CA ASN A 88 17.03 -29.29 8.15
C ASN A 88 17.33 -30.09 6.88
N ARG A 89 18.60 -30.25 6.58
CA ARG A 89 19.05 -30.93 5.34
C ARG A 89 18.60 -32.37 5.31
N ASP A 90 18.67 -33.09 6.44
CA ASP A 90 18.31 -34.49 6.49
C ASP A 90 16.80 -34.66 6.27
N ASP A 91 15.96 -33.76 6.88
CA ASP A 91 14.50 -33.74 6.64
C ASP A 91 14.17 -33.42 5.17
N PHE A 92 14.95 -32.53 4.54
CA PHE A 92 14.79 -32.19 3.13
C PHE A 92 15.19 -33.35 2.21
N GLU A 93 16.27 -34.11 2.55
CA GLU A 93 16.72 -35.30 1.82
C GLU A 93 15.71 -36.44 1.92
N ASP A 94 15.00 -36.54 3.05
CA ASP A 94 13.99 -37.57 3.32
C ASP A 94 12.57 -37.16 2.85
N ASP A 95 12.39 -35.93 2.32
CA ASP A 95 11.10 -35.45 1.81
C ASP A 95 10.71 -36.07 0.47
N ASN A 96 10.35 -37.35 0.51
CA ASN A 96 9.84 -38.07 -0.66
C ASN A 96 8.37 -37.75 -1.00
N LEU A 97 7.64 -37.03 -0.14
CA LEU A 97 6.20 -36.79 -0.25
C LEU A 97 5.84 -35.34 -0.56
N GLY A 98 6.82 -34.41 -0.63
CA GLY A 98 6.58 -33.00 -0.88
C GLY A 98 5.84 -32.32 0.29
N ILE A 99 6.13 -32.74 1.54
CA ILE A 99 5.49 -32.20 2.75
C ILE A 99 5.74 -30.70 2.95
N TYR A 100 6.81 -30.18 2.35
CA TYR A 100 7.14 -28.74 2.40
C TYR A 100 6.45 -27.91 1.32
N SER A 101 5.82 -28.51 0.32
CA SER A 101 5.07 -27.78 -0.73
C SER A 101 4.03 -26.82 -0.18
N PRO A 102 3.16 -27.18 0.80
CA PRO A 102 2.22 -26.25 1.42
C PRO A 102 2.89 -25.06 2.12
N LEU A 103 4.07 -25.23 2.69
CA LEU A 103 4.83 -24.15 3.33
C LEU A 103 5.21 -23.07 2.31
N PHE A 104 5.70 -23.46 1.13
CA PHE A 104 6.05 -22.51 0.07
C PHE A 104 4.82 -21.87 -0.56
N GLN A 105 3.70 -22.59 -0.66
CA GLN A 105 2.43 -22.00 -1.08
C GLN A 105 1.94 -20.95 -0.09
N GLU A 106 1.97 -21.21 1.22
CA GLU A 106 1.61 -20.20 2.25
C GLU A 106 2.55 -19.00 2.24
N MET A 107 3.85 -19.22 2.06
CA MET A 107 4.82 -18.14 1.92
C MET A 107 4.52 -17.25 0.69
N GLY A 108 4.14 -17.85 -0.43
CA GLY A 108 3.68 -17.16 -1.63
C GLY A 108 2.39 -16.37 -1.38
N ARG A 109 1.40 -16.99 -0.72
CA ARG A 109 0.14 -16.36 -0.36
C ARG A 109 0.36 -15.15 0.55
N ALA A 110 1.20 -15.26 1.57
CA ALA A 110 1.56 -14.16 2.47
C ALA A 110 2.24 -13.01 1.72
N ALA A 111 3.18 -13.32 0.82
CA ALA A 111 3.86 -12.30 0.00
C ALA A 111 2.89 -11.54 -0.92
N ALA A 112 1.84 -12.20 -1.42
CA ALA A 112 0.81 -11.60 -2.26
C ALA A 112 -0.28 -10.85 -1.47
N ALA A 113 -0.56 -11.24 -0.22
CA ALA A 113 -1.50 -10.55 0.67
C ALA A 113 -0.93 -9.24 1.25
N GLN A 114 0.39 -9.17 1.42
CA GLN A 114 1.06 -8.02 2.05
C GLN A 114 0.71 -6.64 1.44
N PRO A 115 0.56 -6.45 0.10
CA PRO A 115 0.11 -5.17 -0.45
C PRO A 115 -1.24 -4.71 0.09
N ASP A 116 -2.20 -5.63 0.28
CA ASP A 116 -3.48 -5.31 0.91
C ASP A 116 -3.29 -4.87 2.35
N GLU A 117 -2.50 -5.61 3.13
CA GLU A 117 -2.19 -5.25 4.52
C GLU A 117 -1.58 -3.87 4.64
N LEU A 118 -0.60 -3.54 3.79
CA LEU A 118 0.07 -2.24 3.79
C LEU A 118 -0.88 -1.10 3.42
N VAL A 119 -1.70 -1.29 2.38
CA VAL A 119 -2.63 -0.26 1.89
C VAL A 119 -3.75 0.00 2.90
N PHE A 120 -4.36 -1.05 3.45
CA PHE A 120 -5.41 -0.87 4.45
C PHE A 120 -4.87 -0.41 5.81
N ALA A 121 -3.61 -0.75 6.16
CA ALA A 121 -2.95 -0.17 7.31
C ALA A 121 -2.70 1.33 7.13
N ALA A 122 -2.21 1.76 5.96
CA ALA A 122 -2.02 3.18 5.64
C ALA A 122 -3.35 3.95 5.66
N LEU A 123 -4.44 3.37 5.15
CA LEU A 123 -5.76 3.99 5.22
C LEU A 123 -6.18 4.26 6.67
N ARG A 124 -5.99 3.30 7.57
CA ARG A 124 -6.32 3.46 9.00
C ARG A 124 -5.41 4.45 9.70
N ASP A 125 -4.13 4.50 9.32
CA ASP A 125 -3.13 5.39 9.92
C ASP A 125 -3.18 6.81 9.34
N GLY A 126 -4.09 7.08 8.41
CA GLY A 126 -4.22 8.39 7.76
C GLY A 126 -4.50 9.57 8.69
N ILE A 127 -4.99 9.30 9.90
CA ILE A 127 -5.16 10.31 10.96
C ILE A 127 -3.85 10.73 11.64
N ASN A 128 -2.76 9.96 11.48
CA ASN A 128 -1.47 10.18 12.11
C ASN A 128 -0.35 10.44 11.11
N ALA A 129 -0.59 10.22 9.83
CA ALA A 129 0.43 10.24 8.81
C ALA A 129 0.20 11.38 7.81
N ALA A 130 1.22 12.23 7.66
CA ALA A 130 1.16 13.41 6.82
C ALA A 130 1.04 13.06 5.33
N CYS A 131 0.27 13.85 4.59
CA CYS A 131 0.16 13.81 3.15
C CYS A 131 0.92 14.97 2.47
N TYR A 132 0.62 15.25 1.21
CA TYR A 132 1.41 16.15 0.38
C TYR A 132 1.34 17.63 0.80
N ASP A 133 0.27 18.07 1.46
CA ASP A 133 0.08 19.46 1.90
C ASP A 133 0.68 19.75 3.29
N GLY A 134 1.21 18.72 3.96
CA GLY A 134 1.83 18.80 5.28
C GLY A 134 0.89 18.49 6.43
N GLN A 135 -0.41 18.39 6.18
CA GLN A 135 -1.41 17.91 7.14
C GLN A 135 -1.48 16.38 7.13
N ASN A 136 -2.13 15.78 8.12
CA ASN A 136 -2.43 14.36 8.07
C ASN A 136 -3.38 14.06 6.90
N PHE A 137 -3.39 12.82 6.41
CA PHE A 137 -4.25 12.46 5.28
C PHE A 137 -5.75 12.60 5.60
N PHE A 138 -6.14 12.33 6.84
CA PHE A 138 -7.43 12.70 7.40
C PHE A 138 -7.20 13.79 8.45
N ASP A 139 -7.64 15.00 8.15
CA ASP A 139 -7.43 16.17 8.98
C ASP A 139 -8.64 17.11 8.89
N THR A 140 -8.73 18.02 9.84
CA THR A 140 -9.75 19.08 9.85
C THR A 140 -9.28 20.38 9.21
N GLU A 141 -7.99 20.48 8.85
CA GLU A 141 -7.33 21.73 8.48
C GLU A 141 -6.48 21.62 7.21
N HIS A 142 -7.02 20.99 6.17
CA HIS A 142 -6.37 20.98 4.86
C HIS A 142 -6.43 22.37 4.22
N PRO A 143 -5.28 22.98 3.89
CA PRO A 143 -5.28 24.29 3.25
C PRO A 143 -5.64 24.18 1.77
N VAL A 144 -6.65 24.91 1.33
CA VAL A 144 -7.03 25.10 -0.07
C VAL A 144 -6.84 26.57 -0.43
N TYR A 145 -5.99 26.85 -1.40
CA TYR A 145 -5.67 28.20 -1.83
C TYR A 145 -6.54 28.66 -2.99
N PRO A 146 -6.92 29.97 -3.04
CA PRO A 146 -7.75 30.50 -4.12
C PRO A 146 -7.03 30.57 -5.46
N LYS A 147 -5.70 30.33 -5.49
CA LYS A 147 -4.90 30.33 -6.72
C LYS A 147 -4.05 29.06 -6.80
N VAL A 148 -3.84 28.58 -8.03
CA VAL A 148 -3.05 27.36 -8.34
C VAL A 148 -1.59 27.43 -7.91
N ASP A 149 -1.04 28.65 -7.76
CA ASP A 149 0.34 28.87 -7.30
C ASP A 149 0.48 28.79 -5.76
N GLY A 150 -0.63 28.54 -5.06
CA GLY A 150 -0.67 28.48 -3.61
C GLY A 150 -0.60 29.85 -2.94
N SER A 151 -0.95 30.93 -3.66
CA SER A 151 -1.02 32.28 -3.11
C SER A 151 -2.45 32.70 -2.74
N GLY A 152 -2.57 33.63 -1.79
CA GLY A 152 -3.81 34.08 -1.20
C GLY A 152 -4.07 33.44 0.16
N ASP A 153 -5.17 33.81 0.80
CA ASP A 153 -5.57 33.28 2.10
C ASP A 153 -6.16 31.87 1.93
N ALA A 154 -5.55 30.87 2.55
CA ALA A 154 -6.03 29.50 2.50
C ALA A 154 -7.37 29.35 3.22
N GLN A 155 -8.31 28.63 2.59
CA GLN A 155 -9.48 28.11 3.26
C GLN A 155 -9.15 26.74 3.85
N MET A 156 -9.43 26.55 5.17
CA MET A 156 -9.24 25.26 5.81
C MET A 156 -10.43 24.35 5.56
N VAL A 157 -10.17 23.17 5.06
CA VAL A 157 -11.17 22.16 4.69
C VAL A 157 -10.94 20.89 5.47
N SER A 158 -12.02 20.31 6.01
CA SER A 158 -11.97 19.04 6.73
C SER A 158 -12.41 17.88 5.84
N ASN A 159 -11.61 16.82 5.79
CA ASN A 159 -12.00 15.57 5.15
C ASN A 159 -12.29 14.45 6.17
N MET A 160 -12.59 14.82 7.40
CA MET A 160 -12.96 13.88 8.44
C MET A 160 -14.06 14.42 9.36
N PHE A 161 -14.79 13.49 9.97
CA PHE A 161 -15.77 13.76 11.00
C PHE A 161 -15.60 12.75 12.14
N VAL A 162 -15.51 13.27 13.36
CA VAL A 162 -15.50 12.46 14.60
C VAL A 162 -16.72 12.86 15.43
N ALA A 163 -17.62 11.90 15.66
CA ALA A 163 -18.78 12.12 16.50
C ALA A 163 -18.35 12.30 17.95
N LYS A 164 -18.65 13.47 18.51
CA LYS A 164 -18.42 13.81 19.91
C LYS A 164 -19.75 14.14 20.57
N THR A 165 -19.78 14.06 21.89
CA THR A 165 -20.94 14.50 22.70
C THR A 165 -21.33 15.93 22.32
N GLY A 166 -22.57 16.15 21.91
CA GLY A 166 -23.08 17.45 21.45
C GLY A 166 -23.05 17.68 19.95
N SER A 167 -22.44 16.78 19.13
CA SER A 167 -22.56 16.83 17.68
C SER A 167 -23.97 16.41 17.24
N VAL A 168 -24.46 16.95 16.12
CA VAL A 168 -25.76 16.58 15.57
C VAL A 168 -25.77 15.07 15.25
N GLY A 169 -26.70 14.33 15.88
CA GLY A 169 -26.81 12.88 15.72
C GLY A 169 -25.85 12.02 16.56
N ALA A 170 -25.00 12.62 17.39
CA ALA A 170 -24.10 11.88 18.28
C ALA A 170 -24.73 11.63 19.65
N GLN A 171 -24.71 10.38 20.11
CA GLN A 171 -25.21 10.00 21.42
C GLN A 171 -24.15 10.15 22.54
N ALA A 172 -22.89 9.98 22.22
CA ALA A 172 -21.72 10.09 23.11
C ALA A 172 -20.45 10.13 22.24
N ASP A 173 -19.29 10.29 22.85
CA ASP A 173 -18.02 10.09 22.16
C ASP A 173 -17.95 8.68 21.57
N TYR A 174 -17.90 8.61 20.25
CA TYR A 174 -17.92 7.33 19.54
C TYR A 174 -16.52 6.74 19.52
N SER A 175 -16.39 5.53 20.05
CA SER A 175 -15.12 4.77 20.10
C SER A 175 -15.11 3.55 19.15
N GLY A 176 -16.13 3.39 18.33
CA GLY A 176 -16.22 2.29 17.36
C GLY A 176 -15.34 2.48 16.12
N PRO A 177 -15.42 1.56 15.16
CA PRO A 177 -14.62 1.62 13.94
C PRO A 177 -14.95 2.84 13.09
N ALA A 178 -13.95 3.40 12.42
CA ALA A 178 -14.13 4.43 11.43
C ALA A 178 -14.67 3.86 10.11
N TRP A 179 -15.45 4.66 9.40
CA TRP A 179 -15.93 4.41 8.04
C TRP A 179 -15.21 5.33 7.07
N TYR A 180 -14.96 4.83 5.88
CA TYR A 180 -14.24 5.57 4.85
C TYR A 180 -15.07 5.64 3.58
N LEU A 181 -15.31 6.84 3.08
CA LEU A 181 -15.86 7.09 1.77
C LEU A 181 -14.72 7.48 0.82
N LEU A 182 -14.57 6.75 -0.28
CA LEU A 182 -13.43 6.89 -1.18
C LEU A 182 -13.91 7.09 -2.61
N ASP A 183 -13.46 8.15 -3.28
CA ASP A 183 -13.61 8.28 -4.73
C ASP A 183 -12.47 7.51 -5.44
N CYS A 184 -12.82 6.38 -5.99
CA CYS A 184 -11.92 5.51 -6.74
C CYS A 184 -12.24 5.47 -8.24
N SER A 185 -13.03 6.41 -8.74
CA SER A 185 -13.48 6.47 -10.13
C SER A 185 -12.39 6.86 -11.11
N ARG A 186 -11.33 7.53 -10.62
CA ARG A 186 -10.25 8.08 -11.43
C ARG A 186 -9.04 7.15 -11.51
N ALA A 187 -8.13 7.41 -12.47
CA ALA A 187 -6.85 6.71 -12.56
C ALA A 187 -5.95 6.98 -11.33
N ILE A 188 -5.95 8.23 -10.85
CA ILE A 188 -5.35 8.60 -9.57
C ILE A 188 -6.34 8.20 -8.47
N LYS A 189 -5.84 7.54 -7.44
CA LYS A 189 -6.66 7.03 -6.32
C LYS A 189 -6.22 7.65 -5.01
N PRO A 190 -7.04 7.54 -3.94
CA PRO A 190 -6.72 8.09 -2.63
C PRO A 190 -5.37 7.65 -2.06
N LEU A 191 -4.94 6.42 -2.36
CA LEU A 191 -3.67 5.88 -1.90
C LEU A 191 -2.75 5.55 -3.08
N ILE A 192 -1.44 5.53 -2.80
CA ILE A 192 -0.39 5.19 -3.76
C ILE A 192 0.35 3.96 -3.22
N TYR A 193 0.27 2.85 -3.94
CA TYR A 193 1.10 1.69 -3.71
C TYR A 193 2.31 1.74 -4.63
N GLN A 194 3.50 1.89 -4.05
CA GLN A 194 4.76 1.97 -4.77
C GLN A 194 5.42 0.60 -4.81
N ASP A 195 5.56 0.01 -6.00
CA ASP A 195 6.15 -1.31 -6.21
C ASP A 195 7.53 -1.18 -6.88
N ARG A 196 8.58 -1.51 -6.14
CA ARG A 196 9.95 -1.48 -6.67
C ARG A 196 10.44 -2.86 -7.09
N ARG A 197 10.18 -3.88 -6.28
CA ARG A 197 10.59 -5.27 -6.53
C ARG A 197 9.55 -6.22 -5.97
N LYS A 198 9.05 -7.07 -6.84
CA LYS A 198 8.14 -8.16 -6.47
C LYS A 198 8.86 -9.20 -5.62
N ALA A 199 8.08 -9.96 -4.88
CA ALA A 199 8.62 -11.09 -4.11
C ALA A 199 9.07 -12.21 -5.04
N GLU A 200 10.28 -12.72 -4.80
CA GLU A 200 10.84 -13.88 -5.49
C GLU A 200 11.44 -14.82 -4.46
N LEU A 201 11.21 -16.12 -4.62
CA LEU A 201 11.79 -17.16 -3.80
C LEU A 201 13.25 -17.42 -4.22
N VAL A 202 14.15 -17.26 -3.27
CA VAL A 202 15.58 -17.59 -3.40
C VAL A 202 15.96 -18.63 -2.35
N ALA A 203 17.02 -19.40 -2.60
CA ALA A 203 17.48 -20.40 -1.67
C ALA A 203 19.02 -20.41 -1.56
N GLN A 204 19.48 -20.74 -0.38
CA GLN A 204 20.87 -21.07 -0.09
C GLN A 204 20.93 -22.56 0.24
N THR A 205 21.36 -23.37 -0.74
CA THR A 205 21.34 -24.85 -0.67
C THR A 205 22.69 -25.46 -1.03
N LYS A 206 23.75 -24.66 -1.12
CA LYS A 206 25.11 -25.19 -1.33
C LYS A 206 25.62 -25.80 -0.02
N VAL A 207 25.97 -27.07 -0.08
CA VAL A 207 26.32 -27.89 1.10
C VAL A 207 27.67 -27.50 1.74
N ASP A 208 28.51 -26.80 1.01
CA ASP A 208 29.86 -26.39 1.40
C ASP A 208 29.92 -24.90 1.85
N GLU A 209 28.79 -24.21 1.87
CA GLU A 209 28.71 -22.79 2.21
C GLU A 209 27.54 -22.50 3.17
N GLY A 210 27.75 -21.44 3.99
CA GLY A 210 26.70 -20.85 4.84
C GLY A 210 26.11 -21.84 5.85
N ARG A 211 24.80 -21.74 6.11
CA ARG A 211 24.11 -22.55 7.13
C ARG A 211 24.04 -24.04 6.78
N ALA A 212 24.11 -24.40 5.52
CA ALA A 212 24.18 -25.80 5.12
C ALA A 212 25.46 -26.47 5.66
N PHE A 213 26.56 -25.74 5.71
CA PHE A 213 27.82 -26.22 6.28
C PHE A 213 27.87 -26.11 7.82
N THR A 214 27.39 -25.00 8.40
CA THR A 214 27.53 -24.76 9.85
C THR A 214 26.44 -25.41 10.69
N ASP A 215 25.20 -25.46 10.17
CA ASP A 215 24.01 -25.84 10.92
C ASP A 215 23.21 -27.01 10.31
N ASN A 216 23.70 -27.60 9.20
CA ASN A 216 23.01 -28.64 8.43
C ASN A 216 21.60 -28.19 7.99
N GLU A 217 21.43 -26.90 7.57
CA GLU A 217 20.16 -26.31 7.17
C GLU A 217 20.21 -25.70 5.77
N PHE A 218 19.21 -25.98 4.97
CA PHE A 218 18.92 -25.21 3.75
C PHE A 218 18.01 -24.04 4.08
N VAL A 219 18.34 -22.85 3.55
CA VAL A 219 17.61 -21.60 3.83
C VAL A 219 16.90 -21.16 2.57
N PHE A 220 15.62 -20.87 2.73
CA PHE A 220 14.73 -20.35 1.67
C PHE A 220 14.17 -19.02 2.11
N GLY A 221 14.23 -18.02 1.24
CA GLY A 221 13.74 -16.68 1.57
C GLY A 221 13.07 -16.02 0.39
N ALA A 222 12.08 -15.18 0.67
CA ALA A 222 11.50 -14.28 -0.30
C ALA A 222 11.63 -12.85 0.19
N SER A 223 11.93 -11.93 -0.71
CA SER A 223 11.98 -10.51 -0.33
C SER A 223 11.36 -9.63 -1.39
N ALA A 224 10.70 -8.55 -0.92
CA ALA A 224 10.08 -7.55 -1.76
C ALA A 224 10.51 -6.14 -1.34
N ARG A 225 10.49 -5.16 -2.26
CA ARG A 225 10.68 -3.75 -1.93
C ARG A 225 9.48 -2.97 -2.40
N ARG A 226 8.79 -2.35 -1.47
CA ARG A 226 7.54 -1.62 -1.72
C ARG A 226 7.24 -0.65 -0.58
N ASN A 227 6.31 0.26 -0.78
CA ASN A 227 5.71 1.02 0.30
C ASN A 227 4.37 1.62 -0.17
N VAL A 228 3.65 2.22 0.77
CA VAL A 228 2.39 2.92 0.55
C VAL A 228 2.53 4.35 1.01
N GLY A 229 1.82 5.25 0.35
CA GLY A 229 1.65 6.63 0.74
C GLY A 229 0.29 7.14 0.28
N TYR A 230 0.11 8.44 0.42
CA TYR A 230 -1.17 9.09 0.18
C TYR A 230 -1.19 9.80 -1.16
N GLY A 231 -2.34 9.72 -1.84
CA GLY A 231 -2.67 10.50 -3.01
C GLY A 231 -3.38 11.79 -2.64
N PHE A 232 -4.48 12.10 -3.32
CA PHE A 232 -5.29 13.28 -3.02
C PHE A 232 -6.22 13.02 -1.84
N TRP A 233 -6.12 13.82 -0.78
CA TRP A 233 -7.02 13.75 0.37
C TRP A 233 -8.47 14.09 -0.02
N GLN A 234 -8.66 14.92 -1.04
CA GLN A 234 -9.99 15.27 -1.59
C GLN A 234 -10.77 14.05 -2.10
N MET A 235 -10.08 12.94 -2.34
CA MET A 235 -10.70 11.69 -2.79
C MET A 235 -11.08 10.76 -1.65
N ALA A 236 -10.94 11.20 -0.39
CA ALA A 236 -11.22 10.39 0.78
C ALA A 236 -11.91 11.21 1.87
N TYR A 237 -12.87 10.60 2.55
CA TYR A 237 -13.53 11.16 3.73
C TYR A 237 -13.61 10.08 4.82
N MET A 238 -13.22 10.42 6.04
CA MET A 238 -13.27 9.52 7.18
C MET A 238 -14.41 9.93 8.14
N MET A 239 -15.19 8.95 8.59
CA MET A 239 -16.24 9.16 9.59
C MET A 239 -16.02 8.22 10.77
N GLN A 240 -15.66 8.76 11.91
CA GLN A 240 -15.64 8.03 13.18
C GLN A 240 -16.96 8.29 13.91
N SER A 241 -18.00 7.61 13.47
CA SER A 241 -19.37 7.72 13.95
C SER A 241 -20.11 6.41 13.72
N PRO A 242 -21.28 6.16 14.36
CA PRO A 242 -22.17 5.12 13.90
C PRO A 242 -22.51 5.32 12.43
N LEU A 243 -22.54 4.22 11.64
CA LEU A 243 -22.93 4.31 10.24
C LEU A 243 -24.45 4.47 10.14
N THR A 244 -24.88 5.72 9.99
CA THR A 244 -26.26 6.13 9.77
C THR A 244 -26.41 6.73 8.37
N LEU A 245 -27.65 6.85 7.90
CA LEU A 245 -27.93 7.51 6.62
C LEU A 245 -27.47 8.98 6.65
N ASP A 246 -27.67 9.66 7.78
CA ASP A 246 -27.24 11.06 7.95
C ASP A 246 -25.72 11.19 7.92
N ALA A 247 -24.96 10.29 8.58
CA ALA A 247 -23.51 10.27 8.51
C ALA A 247 -23.01 10.04 7.07
N LEU A 248 -23.64 9.11 6.34
CA LEU A 248 -23.31 8.85 4.94
C LEU A 248 -23.57 10.08 4.06
N TRP A 249 -24.74 10.72 4.22
CA TRP A 249 -25.08 11.96 3.50
C TRP A 249 -24.14 13.10 3.82
N HIS A 250 -23.74 13.24 5.07
CA HIS A 250 -22.77 14.25 5.49
C HIS A 250 -21.43 14.08 4.76
N GLY A 251 -20.84 12.87 4.79
CA GLY A 251 -19.59 12.60 4.08
C GLY A 251 -19.70 12.76 2.56
N TRP A 252 -20.81 12.30 1.97
CA TRP A 252 -21.04 12.43 0.54
C TRP A 252 -21.20 13.89 0.10
N SER A 253 -21.92 14.71 0.87
CA SER A 253 -22.08 16.14 0.59
C SER A 253 -20.75 16.87 0.72
N ALA A 254 -19.97 16.60 1.79
CA ALA A 254 -18.65 17.17 1.99
C ALA A 254 -17.71 16.89 0.82
N MET A 255 -17.63 15.63 0.37
CA MET A 255 -16.76 15.26 -0.75
C MET A 255 -17.14 15.93 -2.08
N ARG A 256 -18.38 16.33 -2.27
CA ARG A 256 -18.83 17.06 -3.48
C ARG A 256 -18.40 18.53 -3.48
N GLU A 257 -18.09 19.08 -2.33
CA GLU A 257 -17.66 20.47 -2.15
C GLU A 257 -16.14 20.61 -2.17
N PHE A 258 -15.40 19.50 -2.14
CA PHE A 258 -13.94 19.55 -2.18
C PHE A 258 -13.42 20.12 -3.48
N THR A 259 -12.55 21.10 -3.35
CA THR A 259 -11.82 21.74 -4.45
C THR A 259 -10.32 21.51 -4.27
N ALA A 260 -9.56 21.77 -5.32
CA ALA A 260 -8.12 21.93 -5.27
C ALA A 260 -7.76 23.42 -5.31
N ASP A 261 -6.46 23.73 -5.23
CA ASP A 261 -5.97 25.10 -5.37
C ASP A 261 -6.38 25.68 -6.74
N GLY A 262 -6.99 26.85 -6.74
CA GLY A 262 -7.50 27.58 -7.92
C GLY A 262 -8.95 27.29 -8.22
#